data_53532e09c332b67d992683362a2a3430
#
_entry.id   53532e09c332b67d992683362a2a3430
#
_cell.length_a   1.000
_cell.length_b   1.000
_cell.length_c   1.000
_cell.angle_alpha   90.00
_cell.angle_beta   90.00
_cell.angle_gamma   90.00
#
_symmetry.space_group_name_H-M   'P 1'
#
loop_
_entity.id
_entity.type
_entity.pdbx_description
1 polymer ?
#
loop_
_entity_poly.entity_id
_entity_poly.type
_entity_poly.pdbx_seq_one_letter_code
_entity_poly.pdbx_strand_id
1 'polypeptide(L)'
;MKIVIDTNVLVQIMQNEGARDLRDPETGEVVSNSFMRAQALVERIESVRGVVVLPAPVIAEYLMGIERRCYQQHLDIINGVKCIEIAPFDQLAAIECAMLVTNQEMKMLDPDSTMAKLKYDRQILAISIASGAKEIWTHDKQLLKRAGTVGILARSLAEIDANPEQLNFHTEILV
;
A
#
# COMPACT_ATOMS: atom_id res chain seq x y z
N MET A 1 9.90 -13.11 -1.72
CA MET A 1 8.48 -12.74 -1.94
C MET A 1 8.42 -11.24 -2.14
N LYS A 2 7.63 -10.74 -3.13
CA LYS A 2 7.41 -9.30 -3.32
C LYS A 2 5.92 -9.01 -3.13
N ILE A 3 5.61 -8.01 -2.32
CA ILE A 3 4.25 -7.49 -2.12
C ILE A 3 4.23 -6.00 -2.42
N VAL A 4 3.07 -5.47 -2.75
CA VAL A 4 2.84 -4.02 -2.86
C VAL A 4 1.95 -3.59 -1.70
N ILE A 5 2.16 -2.39 -1.19
CA ILE A 5 1.24 -1.76 -0.23
C ILE A 5 0.66 -0.48 -0.83
N ASP A 6 -0.59 -0.21 -0.49
CA ASP A 6 -1.32 1.00 -0.86
C ASP A 6 -1.17 2.09 0.22
N THR A 7 -1.59 3.30 -0.08
CA THR A 7 -1.47 4.49 0.79
C THR A 7 -2.11 4.27 2.16
N ASN A 8 -3.29 3.63 2.22
CA ASN A 8 -3.95 3.37 3.50
C ASN A 8 -3.14 2.43 4.41
N VAL A 9 -2.40 1.47 3.86
CA VAL A 9 -1.49 0.60 4.61
C VAL A 9 -0.20 1.34 4.99
N LEU A 10 0.37 2.14 4.06
CA LEU A 10 1.55 2.95 4.36
C LEU A 10 1.30 3.93 5.51
N VAL A 11 0.13 4.59 5.54
CA VAL A 11 -0.27 5.47 6.64
C VAL A 11 -0.23 4.73 7.97
N GLN A 12 -0.70 3.48 8.03
CA GLN A 12 -0.65 2.69 9.27
C GLN A 12 0.78 2.34 9.69
N ILE A 13 1.68 2.09 8.75
CA ILE A 13 3.10 1.84 9.05
C ILE A 13 3.78 3.08 9.62
N MET A 14 3.44 4.26 9.08
CA MET A 14 4.14 5.52 9.38
C MET A 14 3.56 6.30 10.56
N GLN A 15 2.32 6.03 10.98
CA GLN A 15 1.63 6.77 12.05
C GLN A 15 1.42 5.86 13.25
N ASN A 16 2.12 6.16 14.37
CA ASN A 16 2.07 5.35 15.59
C ASN A 16 0.71 5.41 16.30
N GLU A 17 0.11 6.60 16.39
CA GLU A 17 -1.18 6.81 17.04
C GLU A 17 -1.97 7.87 16.27
N GLY A 18 -3.29 7.68 16.13
CA GLY A 18 -4.17 8.66 15.50
C GLY A 18 -4.40 8.46 13.99
N ALA A 19 -3.87 7.40 13.40
CA ALA A 19 -4.34 6.99 12.08
C ALA A 19 -5.84 6.64 12.14
N ARG A 20 -6.58 6.97 11.10
CA ARG A 20 -7.99 6.61 11.00
C ARG A 20 -8.13 5.09 11.06
N ASP A 21 -9.17 4.63 11.78
CA ASP A 21 -9.55 3.22 11.74
C ASP A 21 -9.78 2.77 10.31
N LEU A 22 -9.13 1.68 9.95
CA LEU A 22 -9.38 1.02 8.68
C LEU A 22 -10.63 0.15 8.79
N ARG A 23 -11.30 -0.01 7.66
CA ARG A 23 -12.40 -0.98 7.53
C ARG A 23 -11.97 -2.11 6.62
N ASP A 24 -12.34 -3.32 6.98
CA ASP A 24 -12.20 -4.46 6.10
C ASP A 24 -13.01 -4.24 4.83
N PRO A 25 -12.39 -4.33 3.64
CA PRO A 25 -13.09 -4.06 2.39
C PRO A 25 -14.17 -5.09 2.03
N GLU A 26 -14.14 -6.28 2.63
CA GLU A 26 -15.11 -7.34 2.39
C GLU A 26 -16.30 -7.24 3.36
N THR A 27 -16.01 -7.16 4.67
CA THR A 27 -17.04 -7.18 5.72
C THR A 27 -17.55 -5.79 6.08
N GLY A 28 -16.74 -4.75 5.88
CA GLY A 28 -17.01 -3.38 6.33
C GLY A 28 -16.76 -3.15 7.82
N GLU A 29 -16.35 -4.18 8.56
CA GLU A 29 -16.03 -4.09 9.99
C GLU A 29 -14.76 -3.29 10.24
N VAL A 30 -14.67 -2.67 11.42
CA VAL A 30 -13.46 -1.92 11.82
C VAL A 30 -12.33 -2.90 12.11
N VAL A 31 -11.18 -2.68 11.48
CA VAL A 31 -9.96 -3.44 11.73
C VAL A 31 -9.26 -2.88 12.95
N SER A 32 -9.43 -3.54 14.08
CA SER A 32 -8.78 -3.16 15.33
C SER A 32 -7.25 -3.28 15.23
N ASN A 33 -6.53 -2.38 15.90
CA ASN A 33 -5.07 -2.40 15.96
C ASN A 33 -4.41 -2.42 14.57
N SER A 34 -4.95 -1.69 13.61
CA SER A 34 -4.48 -1.68 12.21
C SER A 34 -2.99 -1.32 12.07
N PHE A 35 -2.50 -0.43 12.94
CA PHE A 35 -1.09 -0.10 13.07
C PHE A 35 -0.23 -1.33 13.42
N MET A 36 -0.59 -2.08 14.47
CA MET A 36 0.15 -3.29 14.88
C MET A 36 0.12 -4.38 13.80
N ARG A 37 -1.00 -4.51 13.10
CA ARG A 37 -1.13 -5.43 11.95
C ARG A 37 -0.24 -5.01 10.79
N ALA A 38 -0.13 -3.71 10.51
CA ALA A 38 0.75 -3.19 9.48
C ALA A 38 2.23 -3.44 9.82
N GLN A 39 2.63 -3.26 11.09
CA GLN A 39 3.96 -3.61 11.55
C GLN A 39 4.24 -5.11 11.44
N ALA A 40 3.31 -5.95 11.90
CA ALA A 40 3.42 -7.40 11.79
C ALA A 40 3.55 -7.85 10.32
N LEU A 41 2.88 -7.17 9.38
CA LEU A 41 3.07 -7.42 7.96
C LEU A 41 4.51 -7.14 7.51
N VAL A 42 5.07 -5.97 7.87
CA VAL A 42 6.46 -5.61 7.50
C VAL A 42 7.45 -6.61 8.08
N GLU A 43 7.33 -6.96 9.35
CA GLU A 43 8.19 -7.96 10.01
C GLU A 43 8.09 -9.35 9.38
N ARG A 44 6.87 -9.77 9.02
CA ARG A 44 6.65 -11.02 8.29
C ARG A 44 7.39 -11.02 6.96
N ILE A 45 7.34 -9.91 6.21
CA ILE A 45 8.05 -9.80 4.93
C ILE A 45 9.57 -9.79 5.15
N GLU A 46 10.06 -9.07 6.15
CA GLU A 46 11.49 -9.03 6.48
C GLU A 46 12.02 -10.40 6.91
N SER A 47 11.26 -11.14 7.74
CA SER A 47 11.66 -12.48 8.22
C SER A 47 11.88 -13.48 7.10
N VAL A 48 11.14 -13.37 6.00
CA VAL A 48 11.31 -14.22 4.81
C VAL A 48 12.23 -13.60 3.76
N ARG A 49 12.95 -12.53 4.10
CA ARG A 49 13.79 -11.74 3.17
C ARG A 49 13.02 -11.32 1.92
N GLY A 50 11.74 -10.98 2.10
CA GLY A 50 10.88 -10.46 1.07
C GLY A 50 11.08 -8.95 0.87
N VAL A 51 10.33 -8.38 -0.06
CA VAL A 51 10.36 -6.96 -0.40
C VAL A 51 8.96 -6.40 -0.37
N VAL A 52 8.79 -5.28 0.32
CA VAL A 52 7.63 -4.41 0.26
C VAL A 52 7.88 -3.36 -0.82
N VAL A 53 7.24 -3.50 -1.95
CA VAL A 53 7.31 -2.54 -3.04
C VAL A 53 6.36 -1.38 -2.74
N LEU A 54 6.88 -0.18 -2.73
CA LEU A 54 6.13 1.05 -2.51
C LEU A 54 6.07 1.87 -3.80
N PRO A 55 4.94 1.85 -4.53
CA PRO A 55 4.81 2.60 -5.78
C PRO A 55 4.97 4.10 -5.58
N ALA A 56 5.67 4.78 -6.48
CA ALA A 56 5.83 6.25 -6.44
C ALA A 56 4.49 7.02 -6.34
N PRO A 57 3.39 6.61 -7.00
CA PRO A 57 2.08 7.22 -6.76
C PRO A 57 1.62 7.13 -5.30
N VAL A 58 1.82 6.00 -4.62
CA VAL A 58 1.46 5.82 -3.20
C VAL A 58 2.24 6.81 -2.32
N ILE A 59 3.54 7.01 -2.57
CA ILE A 59 4.33 8.01 -1.86
C ILE A 59 3.79 9.42 -2.11
N ALA A 60 3.46 9.75 -3.36
CA ALA A 60 2.93 11.06 -3.71
C ALA A 60 1.63 11.35 -2.95
N GLU A 61 0.71 10.38 -2.90
CA GLU A 61 -0.54 10.50 -2.16
C GLU A 61 -0.30 10.62 -0.64
N TYR A 62 0.59 9.82 -0.09
CA TYR A 62 0.98 9.90 1.31
C TYR A 62 1.52 11.28 1.69
N LEU A 63 2.48 11.81 0.91
CA LEU A 63 3.09 13.11 1.16
C LEU A 63 2.11 14.27 1.01
N MET A 64 1.04 14.15 0.23
CA MET A 64 -0.02 15.16 0.16
C MET A 64 -0.71 15.39 1.51
N GLY A 65 -0.72 14.40 2.39
CA GLY A 65 -1.24 14.50 3.77
C GLY A 65 -0.22 15.02 4.79
N ILE A 66 1.03 15.27 4.40
CA ILE A 66 2.14 15.67 5.26
C ILE A 66 2.52 17.13 5.01
N GLU A 67 2.99 17.83 6.03
CA GLU A 67 3.55 19.17 5.86
C GLU A 67 4.83 19.13 5.01
N ARG A 68 4.98 20.05 4.05
CA ARG A 68 6.12 20.08 3.12
C ARG A 68 7.49 20.05 3.79
N ARG A 69 7.63 20.74 4.94
CA ARG A 69 8.89 20.76 5.70
C ARG A 69 9.30 19.39 6.24
N CYS A 70 8.36 18.45 6.37
CA CYS A 70 8.58 17.11 6.91
C CYS A 70 8.79 16.05 5.81
N TYR A 71 8.67 16.40 4.52
CA TYR A 71 8.77 15.42 3.44
C TYR A 71 10.05 14.59 3.49
N GLN A 72 11.20 15.27 3.65
CA GLN A 72 12.50 14.59 3.68
C GLN A 72 12.59 13.62 4.86
N GLN A 73 12.16 14.05 6.04
CA GLN A 73 12.15 13.20 7.24
C GLN A 73 11.32 11.92 7.03
N HIS A 74 10.12 12.04 6.45
CA HIS A 74 9.28 10.88 6.15
C HIS A 74 9.91 9.96 5.10
N LEU A 75 10.53 10.51 4.06
CA LEU A 75 11.25 9.73 3.05
C LEU A 75 12.47 9.03 3.65
N ASP A 76 13.21 9.67 4.55
CA ASP A 76 14.36 9.06 5.24
C ASP A 76 13.91 7.88 6.11
N ILE A 77 12.77 8.00 6.81
CA ILE A 77 12.20 6.89 7.58
C ILE A 77 11.83 5.72 6.66
N ILE A 78 11.13 5.99 5.56
CA ILE A 78 10.74 4.97 4.58
C ILE A 78 11.99 4.26 4.02
N ASN A 79 13.00 5.03 3.61
CA ASN A 79 14.25 4.50 3.06
C ASN A 79 15.10 3.76 4.11
N GLY A 80 14.89 4.03 5.39
CA GLY A 80 15.55 3.33 6.50
C GLY A 80 15.03 1.91 6.73
N VAL A 81 13.84 1.57 6.23
CA VAL A 81 13.26 0.22 6.38
C VAL A 81 13.82 -0.69 5.30
N LYS A 82 14.68 -1.64 5.70
CA LYS A 82 15.48 -2.48 4.77
C LYS A 82 14.67 -3.27 3.75
N CYS A 83 13.47 -3.70 4.12
CA CYS A 83 12.63 -4.49 3.22
C CYS A 83 11.72 -3.63 2.33
N ILE A 84 11.72 -2.29 2.44
CA ILE A 84 10.94 -1.40 1.59
C ILE A 84 11.78 -0.94 0.40
N GLU A 85 11.22 -1.06 -0.79
CA GLU A 85 11.79 -0.60 -2.06
C GLU A 85 10.82 0.34 -2.75
N ILE A 86 11.25 1.57 -3.02
CA ILE A 86 10.45 2.55 -3.77
C ILE A 86 10.54 2.21 -5.26
N ALA A 87 9.39 1.92 -5.88
CA ALA A 87 9.30 1.60 -7.30
C ALA A 87 8.77 2.80 -8.11
N PRO A 88 9.55 3.29 -9.09
CA PRO A 88 9.10 4.36 -9.98
C PRO A 88 8.06 3.86 -10.99
N PHE A 89 7.32 4.80 -11.57
CA PHE A 89 6.58 4.55 -12.80
C PHE A 89 7.53 4.70 -13.99
N ASP A 90 8.29 3.66 -14.26
CA ASP A 90 9.31 3.61 -15.30
C ASP A 90 8.75 3.12 -16.66
N GLN A 91 9.64 2.84 -17.62
CA GLN A 91 9.26 2.39 -18.95
C GLN A 91 8.52 1.05 -18.90
N LEU A 92 8.94 0.10 -18.05
CA LEU A 92 8.29 -1.20 -17.93
C LEU A 92 6.89 -1.04 -17.34
N ALA A 93 6.76 -0.27 -16.26
CA ALA A 93 5.45 0.05 -15.68
C ALA A 93 4.54 0.80 -16.67
N ALA A 94 5.09 1.66 -17.54
CA ALA A 94 4.32 2.34 -18.57
C ALA A 94 3.78 1.35 -19.62
N ILE A 95 4.57 0.37 -20.03
CA ILE A 95 4.13 -0.71 -20.94
C ILE A 95 3.02 -1.52 -20.29
N GLU A 96 3.25 -2.01 -19.07
CA GLU A 96 2.23 -2.75 -18.32
C GLU A 96 0.94 -1.94 -18.16
N CYS A 97 1.06 -0.65 -17.85
CA CYS A 97 -0.09 0.24 -17.73
C CYS A 97 -0.87 0.38 -19.04
N ALA A 98 -0.20 0.39 -20.19
CA ALA A 98 -0.85 0.42 -21.50
C ALA A 98 -1.55 -0.90 -21.85
N MET A 99 -1.04 -2.03 -21.34
CA MET A 99 -1.59 -3.36 -21.56
C MET A 99 -2.76 -3.71 -20.62
N LEU A 100 -2.90 -2.99 -19.48
CA LEU A 100 -4.04 -3.18 -18.59
C LEU A 100 -5.36 -2.80 -19.28
N VAL A 101 -6.46 -3.30 -18.71
CA VAL A 101 -7.82 -2.92 -19.11
C VAL A 101 -7.96 -1.41 -19.28
N THR A 102 -8.71 -0.98 -20.27
CA THR A 102 -8.89 0.44 -20.57
C THR A 102 -9.57 1.18 -19.42
N ASN A 103 -9.40 2.50 -19.37
CA ASN A 103 -10.13 3.32 -18.39
C ASN A 103 -11.66 3.16 -18.50
N GLN A 104 -12.16 2.85 -19.70
CA GLN A 104 -13.58 2.61 -19.92
C GLN A 104 -14.04 1.31 -19.25
N GLU A 105 -13.27 0.23 -19.39
CA GLU A 105 -13.53 -1.05 -18.71
C GLU A 105 -13.41 -0.92 -17.19
N MET A 106 -12.37 -0.22 -16.70
CA MET A 106 -12.25 0.08 -15.27
C MET A 106 -13.45 0.91 -14.77
N LYS A 107 -13.95 1.84 -15.58
CA LYS A 107 -15.15 2.65 -15.23
C LYS A 107 -16.41 1.80 -15.15
N MET A 108 -16.53 0.75 -15.95
CA MET A 108 -17.65 -0.21 -15.84
C MET A 108 -17.60 -1.01 -14.54
N LEU A 109 -16.40 -1.30 -14.01
CA LEU A 109 -16.24 -1.99 -12.73
C LEU A 109 -16.57 -1.10 -11.53
N ASP A 110 -16.40 0.21 -11.69
CA ASP A 110 -16.70 1.21 -10.66
C ASP A 110 -17.21 2.50 -11.31
N PRO A 111 -18.52 2.60 -11.55
CA PRO A 111 -19.16 3.77 -12.18
C PRO A 111 -18.99 5.07 -11.39
N ASP A 112 -18.84 4.97 -10.07
CA ASP A 112 -18.76 6.12 -9.16
C ASP A 112 -17.33 6.67 -9.02
N SER A 113 -16.31 5.93 -9.46
CA SER A 113 -14.92 6.39 -9.41
C SER A 113 -14.66 7.57 -10.34
N THR A 114 -13.85 8.52 -9.87
CA THR A 114 -13.33 9.59 -10.72
C THR A 114 -12.28 9.07 -11.70
N MET A 115 -12.12 9.72 -12.86
CA MET A 115 -11.07 9.38 -13.82
C MET A 115 -9.67 9.53 -13.25
N ALA A 116 -9.47 10.45 -12.31
CA ALA A 116 -8.20 10.63 -11.61
C ALA A 116 -7.86 9.39 -10.75
N LYS A 117 -8.82 8.91 -9.95
CA LYS A 117 -8.65 7.71 -9.15
C LYS A 117 -8.37 6.48 -10.01
N LEU A 118 -9.11 6.29 -11.10
CA LEU A 118 -8.88 5.19 -12.04
C LEU A 118 -7.47 5.18 -12.62
N LYS A 119 -6.96 6.36 -12.99
CA LYS A 119 -5.58 6.50 -13.51
C LYS A 119 -4.54 6.17 -12.43
N TYR A 120 -4.78 6.59 -11.19
CA TYR A 120 -3.89 6.32 -10.06
C TYR A 120 -3.80 4.82 -9.77
N ASP A 121 -4.94 4.16 -9.58
CA ASP A 121 -5.01 2.73 -9.33
C ASP A 121 -4.35 1.92 -10.44
N ARG A 122 -4.56 2.36 -11.70
CA ARG A 122 -3.94 1.73 -12.86
C ARG A 122 -2.40 1.82 -12.83
N GLN A 123 -1.84 2.95 -12.39
CA GLN A 123 -0.40 3.11 -12.22
C GLN A 123 0.13 2.20 -11.10
N ILE A 124 -0.58 2.10 -9.98
CA ILE A 124 -0.22 1.21 -8.87
C ILE A 124 -0.20 -0.24 -9.35
N LEU A 125 -1.24 -0.70 -10.04
CA LEU A 125 -1.32 -2.07 -10.58
C LEU A 125 -0.21 -2.34 -11.61
N ALA A 126 0.07 -1.39 -12.50
CA ALA A 126 1.14 -1.51 -13.48
C ALA A 126 2.52 -1.65 -12.83
N ILE A 127 2.82 -0.85 -11.81
CA ILE A 127 4.05 -0.96 -11.03
C ILE A 127 4.09 -2.32 -10.30
N SER A 128 2.96 -2.78 -9.77
CA SER A 128 2.88 -4.10 -9.12
C SER A 128 3.27 -5.22 -10.08
N ILE A 129 2.76 -5.20 -11.31
CA ILE A 129 3.08 -6.19 -12.35
C ILE A 129 4.55 -6.07 -12.75
N ALA A 130 5.02 -4.86 -13.09
CA ALA A 130 6.38 -4.58 -13.52
C ALA A 130 7.43 -5.01 -12.47
N SER A 131 7.13 -4.85 -11.17
CA SER A 131 7.99 -5.29 -10.08
C SER A 131 7.94 -6.79 -9.80
N GLY A 132 7.01 -7.51 -10.43
CA GLY A 132 6.79 -8.95 -10.20
C GLY A 132 6.14 -9.26 -8.86
N ALA A 133 5.45 -8.29 -8.25
CA ALA A 133 4.69 -8.52 -7.04
C ALA A 133 3.50 -9.44 -7.29
N LYS A 134 3.24 -10.32 -6.33
CA LYS A 134 2.14 -11.29 -6.41
C LYS A 134 0.94 -10.88 -5.55
N GLU A 135 1.16 -10.01 -4.59
CA GLU A 135 0.15 -9.55 -3.66
C GLU A 135 0.15 -8.02 -3.59
N ILE A 136 -1.04 -7.45 -3.42
CA ILE A 136 -1.24 -6.05 -3.04
C ILE A 136 -2.05 -5.98 -1.75
N TRP A 137 -1.58 -5.19 -0.80
CA TRP A 137 -2.22 -4.98 0.48
C TRP A 137 -2.91 -3.62 0.49
N THR A 138 -4.23 -3.63 0.61
CA THR A 138 -5.07 -2.43 0.51
C THR A 138 -6.36 -2.57 1.31
N HIS A 139 -6.91 -1.44 1.76
CA HIS A 139 -8.26 -1.33 2.31
C HIS A 139 -9.21 -0.59 1.35
N ASP A 140 -8.75 -0.28 0.12
CA ASP A 140 -9.62 0.25 -0.92
C ASP A 140 -10.34 -0.90 -1.63
N LYS A 141 -11.64 -0.98 -1.41
CA LYS A 141 -12.51 -2.02 -2.00
C LYS A 141 -12.44 -2.06 -3.53
N GLN A 142 -12.22 -0.91 -4.16
CA GLN A 142 -12.18 -0.82 -5.62
C GLN A 142 -10.82 -1.26 -6.17
N LEU A 143 -9.73 -0.85 -5.51
CA LEU A 143 -8.39 -1.34 -5.86
C LEU A 143 -8.29 -2.86 -5.67
N LEU A 144 -8.90 -3.41 -4.61
CA LEU A 144 -8.99 -4.85 -4.37
C LEU A 144 -9.66 -5.58 -5.55
N LYS A 145 -10.83 -5.09 -5.99
CA LYS A 145 -11.52 -5.67 -7.15
C LYS A 145 -10.69 -5.61 -8.42
N ARG A 146 -10.05 -4.46 -8.69
CA ARG A 146 -9.24 -4.25 -9.89
C ARG A 146 -7.98 -5.12 -9.89
N ALA A 147 -7.33 -5.30 -8.74
CA ALA A 147 -6.20 -6.21 -8.61
C ALA A 147 -6.56 -7.64 -9.03
N GLY A 148 -7.73 -8.13 -8.63
CA GLY A 148 -8.24 -9.43 -9.03
C GLY A 148 -8.40 -9.58 -10.55
N THR A 149 -8.80 -8.53 -11.27
CA THR A 149 -8.96 -8.59 -12.74
C THR A 149 -7.64 -8.73 -13.50
N VAL A 150 -6.52 -8.40 -12.86
CA VAL A 150 -5.18 -8.49 -13.44
C VAL A 150 -4.32 -9.61 -12.84
N GLY A 151 -4.96 -10.49 -12.05
CA GLY A 151 -4.31 -11.67 -11.48
C GLY A 151 -3.37 -11.39 -10.30
N ILE A 152 -3.50 -10.21 -9.68
CA ILE A 152 -2.79 -9.88 -8.44
C ILE A 152 -3.70 -10.21 -7.25
N LEU A 153 -3.18 -10.98 -6.28
CA LEU A 153 -3.91 -11.31 -5.07
C LEU A 153 -4.01 -10.07 -4.18
N ALA A 154 -5.21 -9.60 -3.95
CA ALA A 154 -5.44 -8.47 -3.05
C ALA A 154 -5.76 -8.96 -1.64
N ARG A 155 -5.19 -8.29 -0.63
CA ARG A 155 -5.32 -8.63 0.79
C ARG A 155 -5.57 -7.38 1.63
N SER A 156 -6.15 -7.56 2.81
CA SER A 156 -6.32 -6.50 3.80
C SER A 156 -5.58 -6.82 5.10
N LEU A 157 -5.32 -5.80 5.92
CA LEU A 157 -4.71 -5.99 7.25
C LEU A 157 -5.61 -6.78 8.22
N ALA A 158 -6.88 -7.02 7.88
CA ALA A 158 -7.75 -7.91 8.64
C ALA A 158 -7.22 -9.35 8.67
N GLU A 159 -6.46 -9.75 7.63
CA GLU A 159 -5.87 -11.09 7.51
C GLU A 159 -4.57 -11.28 8.32
N ILE A 160 -4.07 -10.23 8.96
CA ILE A 160 -2.86 -10.29 9.81
C ILE A 160 -3.28 -10.20 11.28
N ASP A 161 -2.81 -11.11 12.10
CA ASP A 161 -3.00 -11.03 13.54
C ASP A 161 -2.18 -9.88 14.13
N ALA A 162 -2.80 -9.08 15.00
CA ALA A 162 -2.09 -8.08 15.76
C ALA A 162 -1.23 -8.76 16.82
N ASN A 163 0.09 -8.59 16.75
CA ASN A 163 0.99 -9.14 17.76
C ASN A 163 1.08 -8.20 18.96
N PRO A 164 0.57 -8.55 20.15
CA PRO A 164 0.57 -7.68 21.32
C PRO A 164 1.96 -7.43 21.92
N GLU A 165 2.98 -8.23 21.59
CA GLU A 165 4.33 -8.07 22.15
C GLU A 165 5.15 -6.95 21.50
N GLN A 166 4.68 -6.38 20.38
CA GLN A 166 5.41 -5.36 19.61
C GLN A 166 5.24 -3.93 20.10
N LEU A 167 4.48 -3.68 21.16
CA LEU A 167 4.23 -2.33 21.71
C LEU A 167 5.49 -1.59 22.20
N ASN A 168 6.64 -2.25 22.31
CA ASN A 168 7.82 -1.70 22.99
C ASN A 168 8.94 -1.17 22.09
N PHE A 169 8.89 -1.32 20.75
CA PHE A 169 10.04 -1.02 19.87
C PHE A 169 10.10 0.40 19.29
N HIS A 170 9.05 1.20 19.41
CA HIS A 170 9.01 2.51 18.72
C HIS A 170 9.14 3.75 19.63
N THR A 171 9.29 3.59 20.94
CA THR A 171 9.47 4.74 21.82
C THR A 171 10.88 5.35 21.75
N GLU A 172 11.84 4.71 21.10
CA GLU A 172 13.24 5.16 21.05
C GLU A 172 13.65 5.94 19.78
N ILE A 173 12.79 6.04 18.76
CA ILE A 173 13.16 6.67 17.48
C ILE A 173 12.65 8.12 17.32
N LEU A 174 11.79 8.61 18.23
CA LEU A 174 11.19 9.94 18.15
C LEU A 174 11.56 10.86 19.35
N VAL A 175 12.79 10.83 19.84
CA VAL A 175 13.34 11.85 20.74
C VAL A 175 14.36 12.70 20.03
#